data_f91766bb2a7667ab4137b42ce5ff99cb
#
_entry.id   f91766bb2a7667ab4137b42ce5ff99cb
#
_cell.length_a   1.000
_cell.length_b   1.000
_cell.length_c   1.000
_cell.angle_alpha   90.00
_cell.angle_beta   90.00
_cell.angle_gamma   90.00
#
_symmetry.space_group_name_H-M   'P 1'
#
loop_
_entity.id
_entity.type
_entity.pdbx_description
1 polymer ?
#
loop_
_entity_poly.entity_id
_entity_poly.type
_entity_poly.pdbx_seq_one_letter_code
_entity_poly.pdbx_strand_id
1 'polypeptide(L)'
;MKKFELGEMLMTCGIADEERSDRDFAMFVNKSIKRHGNCDWGDLCDEDKATNDDALEYGGRLMSQYRREGYPSQRIWIITEADRSCTTVLFPHEY
;
A
#
# COMPACT_ATOMS: atom_id res chain seq x y z
N MET A 1 -4.48 12.90 -7.81
CA MET A 1 -5.91 12.74 -7.46
C MET A 1 -6.21 11.29 -7.12
N LYS A 2 -6.91 11.08 -6.01
CA LYS A 2 -7.31 9.73 -5.62
C LYS A 2 -8.41 9.20 -6.53
N LYS A 3 -8.35 7.92 -6.83
CA LYS A 3 -9.34 7.25 -7.68
C LYS A 3 -10.36 6.45 -6.88
N PHE A 4 -10.16 6.36 -5.58
CA PHE A 4 -11.07 5.70 -4.65
C PHE A 4 -10.81 6.27 -3.25
N GLU A 5 -11.73 6.00 -2.32
CA GLU A 5 -11.57 6.46 -0.94
C GLU A 5 -10.64 5.53 -0.18
N LEU A 6 -9.66 6.12 0.51
CA LEU A 6 -8.72 5.35 1.34
C LEU A 6 -9.31 5.00 2.70
N GLY A 7 -10.30 5.78 3.15
CA GLY A 7 -10.85 5.60 4.47
C GLY A 7 -9.85 5.97 5.55
N GLU A 8 -9.98 5.33 6.70
CA GLU A 8 -9.05 5.56 7.79
C GLU A 8 -7.68 4.98 7.47
N MET A 9 -6.62 5.78 7.67
CA MET A 9 -5.26 5.32 7.41
C MET A 9 -4.69 4.65 8.65
N LEU A 10 -4.28 3.40 8.49
CA LEU A 10 -3.72 2.59 9.58
C LEU A 10 -2.34 2.09 9.17
N MET A 11 -1.52 1.81 10.18
CA MET A 11 -0.24 1.16 9.93
C MET A 11 0.07 0.23 11.09
N THR A 12 0.81 -0.85 10.79
CA THR A 12 1.22 -1.79 11.82
C THR A 12 2.26 -1.15 12.73
N CYS A 13 2.48 -1.75 13.90
CA CYS A 13 3.52 -1.30 14.82
C CYS A 13 4.90 -1.35 14.16
N GLY A 14 5.15 -2.38 13.34
CA GLY A 14 6.42 -2.48 12.63
C GLY A 14 6.68 -1.32 11.70
N ILE A 15 5.66 -0.92 10.94
CA ILE A 15 5.78 0.24 10.05
C ILE A 15 6.00 1.51 10.88
N ALA A 16 5.19 1.71 11.92
CA ALA A 16 5.30 2.89 12.76
C ALA A 16 6.67 2.99 13.42
N ASP A 17 7.21 1.87 13.90
CA ASP A 17 8.53 1.85 14.54
C ASP A 17 9.62 2.22 13.54
N GLU A 18 9.55 1.67 12.34
CA GLU A 18 10.55 1.97 11.31
C GLU A 18 10.48 3.44 10.89
N GLU A 19 9.29 4.01 10.77
CA GLU A 19 9.13 5.42 10.42
C GLU A 19 9.75 6.34 11.46
N ARG A 20 9.64 5.97 12.74
CA ARG A 20 10.19 6.80 13.82
C ARG A 20 11.71 6.83 13.79
N SER A 21 12.34 5.75 13.34
CA SER A 21 13.81 5.63 13.35
C SER A 21 14.45 5.97 12.00
N ASP A 22 13.66 6.12 10.94
CA ASP A 22 14.20 6.31 9.59
C ASP A 22 13.28 7.24 8.80
N ARG A 23 13.71 8.51 8.69
CA ARG A 23 12.93 9.53 8.00
C ARG A 23 12.73 9.19 6.51
N ASP A 24 13.76 8.63 5.87
CA ASP A 24 13.65 8.27 4.46
C ASP A 24 12.64 7.16 4.26
N PHE A 25 12.54 6.24 5.21
CA PHE A 25 11.50 5.21 5.16
C PHE A 25 10.10 5.84 5.27
N ALA A 26 9.93 6.82 6.16
CA ALA A 26 8.65 7.50 6.29
C ALA A 26 8.25 8.20 4.99
N MET A 27 9.21 8.81 4.31
CA MET A 27 8.96 9.45 3.01
C MET A 27 8.58 8.42 1.96
N PHE A 28 9.25 7.28 1.96
CA PHE A 28 8.92 6.17 1.06
C PHE A 28 7.48 5.69 1.28
N VAL A 29 7.07 5.52 2.54
CA VAL A 29 5.69 5.11 2.86
C VAL A 29 4.68 6.14 2.35
N ASN A 30 4.92 7.43 2.61
CA ASN A 30 4.01 8.48 2.16
C ASN A 30 3.88 8.52 0.64
N LYS A 31 4.98 8.36 -0.07
CA LYS A 31 4.97 8.31 -1.52
C LYS A 31 4.18 7.09 -2.02
N SER A 32 4.38 5.97 -1.34
CA SER A 32 3.69 4.72 -1.71
C SER A 32 2.18 4.84 -1.50
N ILE A 33 1.74 5.51 -0.43
CA ILE A 33 0.32 5.73 -0.18
C ILE A 33 -0.30 6.56 -1.32
N LYS A 34 0.41 7.58 -1.79
CA LYS A 34 -0.07 8.40 -2.91
C LYS A 34 -0.18 7.58 -4.19
N ARG A 35 0.81 6.73 -4.44
CA ARG A 35 0.80 5.84 -5.61
C ARG A 35 -0.41 4.90 -5.54
N HIS A 36 -0.63 4.30 -4.38
CA HIS A 36 -1.76 3.39 -4.17
C HIS A 36 -3.09 4.09 -4.44
N GLY A 37 -3.27 5.30 -3.90
CA GLY A 37 -4.49 6.08 -4.10
C GLY A 37 -4.73 6.49 -5.55
N ASN A 38 -3.69 6.49 -6.36
CA ASN A 38 -3.77 6.80 -7.80
C ASN A 38 -3.78 5.54 -8.67
N CYS A 39 -4.01 4.38 -8.07
CA CYS A 39 -4.08 3.10 -8.78
C CYS A 39 -2.77 2.70 -9.43
N ASP A 40 -1.65 3.16 -8.88
CA ASP A 40 -0.33 2.67 -9.23
C ASP A 40 -0.01 1.55 -8.25
N TRP A 41 -0.26 0.32 -8.67
CA TRP A 41 -0.19 -0.85 -7.79
C TRP A 41 1.22 -1.32 -7.46
N GLY A 42 2.24 -0.61 -7.97
CA GLY A 42 3.63 -0.86 -7.62
C GLY A 42 4.22 -2.10 -8.27
N ASP A 43 4.84 -2.94 -7.45
CA ASP A 43 5.65 -4.07 -7.91
C ASP A 43 4.88 -5.39 -7.94
N LEU A 44 3.59 -5.33 -8.20
CA LEU A 44 2.78 -6.53 -8.40
C LEU A 44 2.95 -7.06 -9.82
N CYS A 45 2.70 -8.37 -10.01
CA CYS A 45 2.64 -8.93 -11.35
C CYS A 45 1.39 -8.42 -12.07
N ASP A 46 1.37 -8.58 -13.40
CA ASP A 46 0.26 -8.08 -14.21
C ASP A 46 -1.08 -8.69 -13.83
N GLU A 47 -1.08 -9.97 -13.46
CA GLU A 47 -2.29 -10.67 -13.04
C GLU A 47 -2.88 -10.04 -11.78
N ASP A 48 -2.04 -9.74 -10.80
CA ASP A 48 -2.49 -9.12 -9.56
C ASP A 48 -2.95 -7.68 -9.79
N LYS A 49 -2.30 -6.97 -10.70
CA LYS A 49 -2.75 -5.61 -11.08
C LYS A 49 -4.12 -5.66 -11.73
N ALA A 50 -4.36 -6.64 -12.58
CA ALA A 50 -5.66 -6.81 -13.23
C ALA A 50 -6.74 -7.13 -12.18
N THR A 51 -6.42 -7.93 -11.18
CA THR A 51 -7.34 -8.23 -10.08
C THR A 51 -7.74 -6.96 -9.34
N ASN A 52 -6.78 -6.06 -9.09
CA ASN A 52 -7.06 -4.77 -8.47
C ASN A 52 -7.96 -3.91 -9.35
N ASP A 53 -7.71 -3.88 -10.66
CA ASP A 53 -8.53 -3.10 -11.57
C ASP A 53 -9.97 -3.59 -11.56
N ASP A 54 -10.18 -4.90 -11.50
CA ASP A 54 -11.50 -5.49 -11.39
C ASP A 54 -12.15 -5.14 -10.04
N ALA A 55 -11.39 -5.21 -8.95
CA ALA A 55 -11.89 -4.85 -7.63
C ALA A 55 -12.26 -3.37 -7.54
N LEU A 56 -11.55 -2.52 -8.26
CA LEU A 56 -11.87 -1.11 -8.31
C LEU A 56 -13.23 -0.86 -8.95
N GLU A 57 -13.56 -1.60 -9.99
CA GLU A 57 -14.81 -1.45 -10.72
C GLU A 57 -15.97 -2.17 -10.07
N TYR A 58 -15.75 -3.40 -9.60
CA TYR A 58 -16.83 -4.28 -9.12
C TYR A 58 -16.86 -4.46 -7.61
N GLY A 59 -15.90 -3.87 -6.89
CA GLY A 59 -15.79 -4.05 -5.44
C GLY A 59 -14.80 -5.15 -5.10
N GLY A 60 -14.24 -5.05 -3.90
CA GLY A 60 -13.24 -5.99 -3.42
C GLY A 60 -12.06 -5.25 -2.82
N ARG A 61 -11.20 -6.00 -2.14
CA ARG A 61 -9.98 -5.44 -1.54
C ARG A 61 -9.00 -5.03 -2.63
N LEU A 62 -8.28 -3.94 -2.35
CA LEU A 62 -7.19 -3.47 -3.20
C LEU A 62 -5.88 -3.68 -2.46
N MET A 63 -4.87 -4.21 -3.12
CA MET A 63 -3.56 -4.44 -2.49
C MET A 63 -2.45 -4.01 -3.43
N SER A 64 -1.51 -3.25 -2.90
CA SER A 64 -0.31 -2.83 -3.64
C SER A 64 0.93 -3.30 -2.93
N GLN A 65 2.02 -3.44 -3.68
CA GLN A 65 3.32 -3.74 -3.13
C GLN A 65 4.34 -2.75 -3.68
N TYR A 66 5.17 -2.21 -2.79
CA TYR A 66 6.21 -1.26 -3.19
C TYR A 66 7.53 -1.69 -2.59
N ARG A 67 8.56 -1.76 -3.45
CA ARG A 67 9.92 -2.07 -3.02
C ARG A 67 10.66 -0.75 -2.81
N ARG A 68 11.38 -0.66 -1.69
CA ARG A 68 12.15 0.55 -1.40
C ARG A 68 13.41 0.56 -2.25
N GLU A 69 13.60 1.65 -2.99
CA GLU A 69 14.78 1.82 -3.84
C GLU A 69 16.04 1.84 -2.97
N GLY A 70 17.05 1.07 -3.36
CA GLY A 70 18.29 0.94 -2.61
C GLY A 70 18.25 -0.09 -1.49
N TYR A 71 17.09 -0.70 -1.25
CA TYR A 71 16.90 -1.70 -0.18
C TYR A 71 16.12 -2.88 -0.75
N PRO A 72 16.78 -3.74 -1.55
CA PRO A 72 16.06 -4.76 -2.35
C PRO A 72 15.18 -5.71 -1.55
N SER A 73 15.50 -5.98 -0.30
CA SER A 73 14.70 -6.89 0.51
C SER A 73 13.64 -6.16 1.34
N GLN A 74 13.57 -4.84 1.27
CA GLN A 74 12.58 -4.07 2.03
C GLN A 74 11.42 -3.68 1.13
N ARG A 75 10.24 -4.20 1.46
CA ARG A 75 9.01 -3.89 0.72
C ARG A 75 7.87 -3.73 1.69
N ILE A 76 6.86 -2.99 1.26
CA ILE A 76 5.63 -2.81 2.05
C ILE A 76 4.43 -3.18 1.21
N TRP A 77 3.36 -3.58 1.89
CA TRP A 77 2.05 -3.79 1.28
C TRP A 77 1.12 -2.68 1.77
N ILE A 78 0.21 -2.26 0.91
CA ILE A 78 -0.85 -1.33 1.27
C ILE A 78 -2.17 -1.99 0.86
N ILE A 79 -3.06 -2.17 1.81
CA ILE A 79 -4.33 -2.88 1.59
C ILE A 79 -5.50 -1.96 1.95
N THR A 80 -6.42 -1.77 1.00
CA THR A 80 -7.67 -1.06 1.24
C THR A 80 -8.80 -2.08 1.29
N GLU A 81 -9.60 -2.05 2.35
CA GLU A 81 -10.70 -2.99 2.53
C GLU A 81 -11.76 -2.81 1.47
N ALA A 82 -12.55 -3.87 1.24
CA ALA A 82 -13.56 -3.89 0.19
C ALA A 82 -14.58 -2.76 0.30
N ASP A 83 -14.97 -2.42 1.54
CA ASP A 83 -15.93 -1.35 1.79
C ASP A 83 -15.30 0.04 1.84
N ARG A 84 -13.98 0.12 1.60
CA ARG A 84 -13.20 1.36 1.63
C ARG A 84 -13.20 2.04 3.01
N SER A 85 -13.42 1.25 4.07
CA SER A 85 -13.46 1.79 5.42
C SER A 85 -12.08 2.16 5.96
N CYS A 86 -11.04 1.44 5.52
CA CYS A 86 -9.68 1.73 5.97
C CYS A 86 -8.65 1.20 4.99
N THR A 87 -7.46 1.79 5.08
CA THR A 87 -6.29 1.39 4.31
C THR A 87 -5.15 1.16 5.29
N THR A 88 -4.51 0.01 5.22
CA THR A 88 -3.46 -0.38 6.15
C THR A 88 -2.13 -0.53 5.43
N VAL A 89 -1.08 0.05 6.01
CA VAL A 89 0.30 -0.15 5.55
C VAL A 89 0.94 -1.18 6.46
N LEU A 90 1.58 -2.21 5.89
CA LEU A 90 2.18 -3.28 6.66
C LEU A 90 3.38 -3.87 5.93
N PHE A 91 4.24 -4.56 6.69
CA PHE A 91 5.26 -5.40 6.06
C PHE A 91 4.62 -6.74 5.67
N PRO A 92 5.08 -7.37 4.57
CA PRO A 92 4.48 -8.65 4.16
C PRO A 92 4.45 -9.73 5.24
N HIS A 93 5.47 -9.76 6.11
CA HIS A 93 5.53 -10.78 7.17
C HIS A 93 4.52 -10.51 8.29
N GLU A 94 3.90 -9.34 8.31
CA GLU A 94 2.89 -8.99 9.31
C GLU A 94 1.48 -9.35 8.85
N TYR A 95 1.35 -9.80 7.61
CA TYR A 95 0.05 -10.21 7.08
C TYR A 95 -0.33 -11.58 7.68
#